data_2481a5cea69e0555adb2ecdef7552b3a
#
_entry.id   2481a5cea69e0555adb2ecdef7552b3a
#
_cell.length_a   1.000
_cell.length_b   1.000
_cell.length_c   1.000
_cell.angle_alpha   90.00
_cell.angle_beta   90.00
_cell.angle_gamma   90.00
#
_symmetry.space_group_name_H-M   'P 1'
#
loop_
_entity.id
_entity.type
_entity.pdbx_description
1 polymer ?
#
loop_
_entity_poly.entity_id
_entity_poly.type
_entity_poly.pdbx_seq_one_letter_code
_entity_poly.pdbx_strand_id
1 'polypeptide(L)'
;MEMATCADMRVATERSTFGQPEHDLGILPGWGGTQRLKHLIGESRAKEVIFTCDHYDAETMADYGFVNEVVDNDELEEAALELAEDLAAGPPLAQEYTKKAFLAGRDDTEAGLEIEAQAFGHLIGTEDFLEGVSKMQSDDDPEFEGK
;
A
#
# COMPACT_ATOMS: atom_id res chain seq x y z
N MET A 1 -13.26 -1.79 -7.79
CA MET A 1 -11.81 -1.51 -7.79
C MET A 1 -11.45 -0.22 -7.04
N GLU A 2 -12.11 0.93 -7.23
CA GLU A 2 -11.73 2.24 -6.65
C GLU A 2 -11.55 2.25 -5.13
N MET A 3 -12.42 1.59 -4.35
CA MET A 3 -12.25 1.47 -2.89
C MET A 3 -10.95 0.74 -2.52
N ALA A 4 -10.59 -0.30 -3.26
CA ALA A 4 -9.35 -1.05 -3.02
C ALA A 4 -8.10 -0.19 -3.26
N THR A 5 -8.18 0.88 -4.07
CA THR A 5 -7.06 1.83 -4.23
C THR A 5 -6.82 2.71 -3.00
N CYS A 6 -7.71 2.71 -2.01
CA CYS A 6 -7.54 3.46 -0.76
C CYS A 6 -6.74 2.69 0.29
N ALA A 7 -6.66 1.37 0.16
CA ALA A 7 -5.88 0.54 1.07
C ALA A 7 -4.37 0.65 0.78
N ASP A 8 -3.56 0.48 1.81
CA ASP A 8 -2.10 0.48 1.67
C ASP A 8 -1.62 -0.79 0.98
N MET A 9 -2.16 -1.94 1.35
CA MET A 9 -1.87 -3.26 0.79
C MET A 9 -3.15 -4.00 0.42
N ARG A 10 -3.04 -4.98 -0.45
CA ARG A 10 -4.16 -5.76 -1.00
C ARG A 10 -3.77 -7.22 -1.13
N VAL A 11 -4.50 -8.09 -0.44
CA VAL A 11 -4.46 -9.54 -0.63
C VAL A 11 -5.70 -9.93 -1.44
N ALA A 12 -5.55 -10.79 -2.41
CA ALA A 12 -6.64 -11.26 -3.26
C ALA A 12 -6.62 -12.78 -3.37
N THR A 13 -7.77 -13.35 -3.71
CA THR A 13 -7.83 -14.78 -4.03
C THR A 13 -7.69 -14.98 -5.54
N GLU A 14 -7.29 -16.18 -5.96
CA GLU A 14 -7.18 -16.57 -7.37
C GLU A 14 -8.46 -16.28 -8.19
N ARG A 15 -9.65 -16.37 -7.57
CA ARG A 15 -10.94 -16.08 -8.23
C ARG A 15 -11.27 -14.59 -8.33
N SER A 16 -10.49 -13.70 -7.71
CA SER A 16 -10.78 -12.27 -7.71
C SER A 16 -10.57 -11.67 -9.10
N THR A 17 -11.45 -10.76 -9.46
CA THR A 17 -11.34 -9.98 -10.70
C THR A 17 -11.43 -8.49 -10.42
N PHE A 18 -10.73 -7.71 -11.21
CA PHE A 18 -10.58 -6.28 -11.05
C PHE A 18 -10.87 -5.57 -12.39
N GLY A 19 -11.53 -4.42 -12.34
CA GLY A 19 -11.83 -3.64 -13.52
C GLY A 19 -12.36 -2.25 -13.16
N GLN A 20 -12.42 -1.39 -14.18
CA GLN A 20 -12.97 -0.02 -14.13
C GLN A 20 -13.92 0.16 -15.32
N PRO A 21 -15.18 -0.33 -15.22
CA PRO A 21 -16.10 -0.41 -16.36
C PRO A 21 -16.85 0.91 -16.65
N GLU A 22 -16.44 2.03 -16.05
CA GLU A 22 -17.16 3.30 -16.12
C GLU A 22 -17.24 3.86 -17.56
N HIS A 23 -16.23 3.60 -18.40
CA HIS A 23 -16.22 4.04 -19.80
C HIS A 23 -17.32 3.37 -20.64
N ASP A 24 -17.76 2.16 -20.31
CA ASP A 24 -18.91 1.51 -20.95
C ASP A 24 -20.22 2.30 -20.75
N LEU A 25 -20.26 3.10 -19.69
CA LEU A 25 -21.37 4.01 -19.39
C LEU A 25 -21.15 5.43 -19.93
N GLY A 26 -20.03 5.69 -20.63
CA GLY A 26 -19.65 7.01 -21.12
C GLY A 26 -19.23 8.00 -20.04
N ILE A 27 -18.82 7.50 -18.87
CA ILE A 27 -18.32 8.30 -17.75
C ILE A 27 -16.92 7.84 -17.33
N LEU A 28 -16.24 8.59 -16.48
CA LEU A 28 -14.94 8.24 -15.92
C LEU A 28 -15.12 7.68 -14.49
N PRO A 29 -14.12 6.93 -13.96
CA PRO A 29 -14.07 6.54 -12.55
C PRO A 29 -14.16 7.78 -11.64
N GLY A 30 -15.21 7.85 -10.81
CA GLY A 30 -15.57 9.06 -10.06
C GLY A 30 -15.17 9.08 -8.58
N TRP A 31 -14.66 7.96 -8.06
CA TRP A 31 -14.26 7.82 -6.64
C TRP A 31 -12.74 7.77 -6.47
N GLY A 32 -12.03 8.46 -7.35
CA GLY A 32 -10.58 8.64 -7.30
C GLY A 32 -9.76 7.58 -8.01
N GLY A 33 -10.40 6.70 -8.81
CA GLY A 33 -9.72 5.68 -9.60
C GLY A 33 -8.69 6.28 -10.56
N THR A 34 -9.03 7.38 -11.24
CA THR A 34 -8.12 8.07 -12.16
C THR A 34 -6.87 8.61 -11.48
N GLN A 35 -6.93 8.96 -10.18
CA GLN A 35 -5.81 9.54 -9.46
C GLN A 35 -5.00 8.48 -8.73
N ARG A 36 -5.65 7.59 -7.97
CA ARG A 36 -4.94 6.61 -7.15
C ARG A 36 -4.37 5.44 -7.95
N LEU A 37 -5.11 4.95 -8.96
CA LEU A 37 -4.66 3.78 -9.73
C LEU A 37 -3.34 4.03 -10.46
N LYS A 38 -3.17 5.23 -11.07
CA LYS A 38 -1.92 5.58 -11.76
C LYS A 38 -0.67 5.54 -10.86
N HIS A 39 -0.83 5.81 -9.56
CA HIS A 39 0.29 5.74 -8.60
C HIS A 39 0.61 4.31 -8.16
N LEU A 40 -0.35 3.39 -8.30
CA LEU A 40 -0.16 1.98 -7.94
C LEU A 40 0.44 1.17 -9.10
N ILE A 41 -0.08 1.34 -10.32
CA ILE A 41 0.31 0.50 -11.47
C ILE A 41 0.94 1.27 -12.64
N GLY A 42 1.17 2.56 -12.46
CA GLY A 42 1.67 3.44 -13.51
C GLY A 42 0.58 3.91 -14.48
N GLU A 43 0.83 5.05 -15.13
CA GLU A 43 -0.20 5.74 -15.94
C GLU A 43 -0.63 4.92 -17.16
N SER A 44 0.28 4.20 -17.82
CA SER A 44 -0.03 3.42 -19.02
C SER A 44 -0.99 2.27 -18.71
N ARG A 45 -0.71 1.47 -17.68
CA ARG A 45 -1.58 0.37 -17.24
C ARG A 45 -2.89 0.86 -16.65
N ALA A 46 -2.88 1.99 -15.93
CA ALA A 46 -4.10 2.61 -15.43
C ALA A 46 -5.02 3.04 -16.59
N LYS A 47 -4.46 3.63 -17.66
CA LYS A 47 -5.22 3.95 -18.89
C LYS A 47 -5.75 2.70 -19.59
N GLU A 48 -4.95 1.65 -19.70
CA GLU A 48 -5.37 0.38 -20.26
C GLU A 48 -6.61 -0.15 -19.52
N VAL A 49 -6.52 -0.33 -18.20
CA VAL A 49 -7.63 -0.82 -17.36
C VAL A 49 -8.89 0.03 -17.49
N ILE A 50 -8.75 1.38 -17.52
CA ILE A 50 -9.88 2.30 -17.56
C ILE A 50 -10.49 2.38 -18.98
N PHE A 51 -9.66 2.40 -20.02
CA PHE A 51 -10.15 2.64 -21.40
C PHE A 51 -10.73 1.39 -22.05
N THR A 52 -10.18 0.21 -21.70
CA THR A 52 -10.68 -1.06 -22.26
C THR A 52 -11.90 -1.58 -21.54
N CYS A 53 -12.13 -1.16 -20.28
CA CYS A 53 -13.16 -1.73 -19.40
C CYS A 53 -13.02 -3.25 -19.16
N ASP A 54 -11.87 -3.82 -19.50
CA ASP A 54 -11.62 -5.24 -19.31
C ASP A 54 -11.55 -5.62 -17.83
N HIS A 55 -11.85 -6.90 -17.56
CA HIS A 55 -11.68 -7.48 -16.24
C HIS A 55 -10.39 -8.30 -16.23
N TYR A 56 -9.56 -8.00 -15.25
CA TYR A 56 -8.25 -8.61 -15.04
C TYR A 56 -8.31 -9.57 -13.84
N ASP A 57 -7.69 -10.73 -13.96
CA ASP A 57 -7.55 -11.66 -12.84
C ASP A 57 -6.56 -11.17 -11.77
N ALA A 58 -6.52 -11.86 -10.63
CA ALA A 58 -5.69 -11.47 -9.51
C ALA A 58 -4.18 -11.53 -9.84
N GLU A 59 -3.75 -12.54 -10.60
CA GLU A 59 -2.37 -12.72 -11.00
C GLU A 59 -1.89 -11.58 -11.92
N THR A 60 -2.68 -11.24 -12.93
CA THR A 60 -2.39 -10.08 -13.79
C THR A 60 -2.29 -8.78 -12.98
N MET A 61 -3.17 -8.60 -12.00
CA MET A 61 -3.15 -7.40 -11.16
C MET A 61 -2.01 -7.43 -10.14
N ALA A 62 -1.51 -8.60 -9.75
CA ALA A 62 -0.26 -8.74 -8.99
C ALA A 62 0.95 -8.37 -9.86
N ASP A 63 1.02 -8.85 -11.10
CA ASP A 63 2.06 -8.47 -12.07
C ASP A 63 2.07 -6.96 -12.37
N TYR A 64 0.90 -6.31 -12.31
CA TYR A 64 0.79 -4.85 -12.45
C TYR A 64 1.20 -4.10 -11.17
N GLY A 65 1.36 -4.78 -10.04
CA GLY A 65 1.66 -4.18 -8.75
C GLY A 65 0.44 -3.61 -8.02
N PHE A 66 -0.77 -3.98 -8.44
CA PHE A 66 -1.98 -3.61 -7.73
C PHE A 66 -2.28 -4.52 -6.54
N VAL A 67 -2.13 -5.82 -6.69
CA VAL A 67 -2.28 -6.84 -5.65
C VAL A 67 -0.90 -7.16 -5.09
N ASN A 68 -0.77 -7.21 -3.78
CA ASN A 68 0.48 -7.53 -3.09
C ASN A 68 0.68 -9.04 -2.98
N GLU A 69 -0.42 -9.79 -2.80
CA GLU A 69 -0.39 -11.23 -2.62
C GLU A 69 -1.65 -11.88 -3.19
N VAL A 70 -1.50 -13.01 -3.87
CA VAL A 70 -2.60 -13.85 -4.36
C VAL A 70 -2.53 -15.18 -3.63
N VAL A 71 -3.65 -15.59 -3.04
CA VAL A 71 -3.78 -16.80 -2.23
C VAL A 71 -4.92 -17.69 -2.70
N ASP A 72 -4.95 -18.92 -2.24
CA ASP A 72 -6.07 -19.84 -2.46
C ASP A 72 -7.38 -19.26 -1.90
N ASN A 73 -8.50 -19.72 -2.45
CA ASN A 73 -9.81 -19.12 -2.16
C ASN A 73 -10.27 -19.23 -0.70
N ASP A 74 -9.77 -20.20 0.02
CA ASP A 74 -10.09 -20.49 1.43
C ASP A 74 -9.03 -19.92 2.42
N GLU A 75 -7.94 -19.35 1.91
CA GLU A 75 -6.83 -18.80 2.71
C GLU A 75 -6.89 -17.28 2.91
N LEU A 76 -7.84 -16.57 2.25
CA LEU A 76 -7.86 -15.10 2.24
C LEU A 76 -7.88 -14.47 3.63
N GLU A 77 -8.71 -15.00 4.54
CA GLU A 77 -8.85 -14.43 5.88
C GLU A 77 -7.57 -14.64 6.70
N GLU A 78 -6.98 -15.84 6.60
CA GLU A 78 -5.74 -16.19 7.30
C GLU A 78 -4.58 -15.31 6.82
N ALA A 79 -4.33 -15.24 5.51
CA ALA A 79 -3.27 -14.43 4.93
C ALA A 79 -3.45 -12.92 5.22
N ALA A 80 -4.69 -12.41 5.14
CA ALA A 80 -4.95 -11.01 5.45
C ALA A 80 -4.72 -10.68 6.94
N LEU A 81 -5.04 -11.60 7.86
CA LEU A 81 -4.78 -11.44 9.29
C LEU A 81 -3.29 -11.54 9.60
N GLU A 82 -2.57 -12.50 9.01
CA GLU A 82 -1.14 -12.63 9.17
C GLU A 82 -0.40 -11.35 8.73
N LEU A 83 -0.72 -10.84 7.54
CA LEU A 83 -0.16 -9.57 7.07
C LEU A 83 -0.50 -8.40 8.02
N ALA A 84 -1.73 -8.36 8.55
CA ALA A 84 -2.15 -7.30 9.46
C ALA A 84 -1.43 -7.40 10.82
N GLU A 85 -1.18 -8.60 11.33
CA GLU A 85 -0.44 -8.85 12.57
C GLU A 85 1.03 -8.46 12.42
N ASP A 86 1.67 -8.81 11.30
CA ASP A 86 3.04 -8.41 10.97
C ASP A 86 3.18 -6.88 10.92
N LEU A 87 2.23 -6.21 10.28
CA LEU A 87 2.22 -4.75 10.23
C LEU A 87 1.97 -4.12 11.61
N ALA A 88 1.12 -4.72 12.43
CA ALA A 88 0.82 -4.25 13.78
C ALA A 88 2.00 -4.43 14.74
N ALA A 89 2.86 -5.43 14.51
CA ALA A 89 4.10 -5.61 15.27
C ALA A 89 5.20 -4.59 14.89
N GLY A 90 5.04 -3.90 13.75
CA GLY A 90 6.01 -2.89 13.30
C GLY A 90 5.93 -1.57 14.07
N PRO A 91 6.92 -0.65 13.88
CA PRO A 91 7.04 0.61 14.61
C PRO A 91 5.94 1.61 14.17
N PRO A 92 4.95 1.92 15.01
CA PRO A 92 3.74 2.65 14.59
C PRO A 92 4.02 4.09 14.17
N LEU A 93 4.95 4.79 14.84
CA LEU A 93 5.32 6.17 14.46
C LEU A 93 6.05 6.19 13.12
N ALA A 94 6.97 5.25 12.88
CA ALA A 94 7.67 5.18 11.61
C ALA A 94 6.71 4.85 10.45
N GLN A 95 5.77 3.94 10.65
CA GLN A 95 4.72 3.63 9.66
C GLN A 95 3.85 4.85 9.35
N GLU A 96 3.41 5.58 10.38
CA GLU A 96 2.60 6.80 10.21
C GLU A 96 3.34 7.86 9.39
N TYR A 97 4.59 8.15 9.73
CA TYR A 97 5.39 9.15 9.02
C TYR A 97 5.76 8.72 7.60
N THR A 98 6.02 7.44 7.37
CA THR A 98 6.23 6.89 6.02
C THR A 98 5.00 7.12 5.13
N LYS A 99 3.79 6.85 5.64
CA LYS A 99 2.55 7.13 4.90
C LYS A 99 2.38 8.63 4.60
N LYS A 100 2.72 9.51 5.54
CA LYS A 100 2.67 10.95 5.33
C LYS A 100 3.66 11.41 4.26
N ALA A 101 4.89 10.90 4.28
CA ALA A 101 5.91 11.21 3.29
C ALA A 101 5.49 10.74 1.88
N PHE A 102 5.01 9.50 1.73
CA PHE A 102 4.49 8.99 0.46
C PHE A 102 3.31 9.82 -0.07
N LEU A 103 2.40 10.23 0.81
CA LEU A 103 1.25 11.03 0.41
C LEU A 103 1.67 12.43 -0.07
N ALA A 104 2.59 13.07 0.64
CA ALA A 104 3.13 14.38 0.27
C ALA A 104 3.94 14.31 -1.04
N GLY A 105 4.73 13.26 -1.22
CA GLY A 105 5.58 13.07 -2.38
C GLY A 105 4.90 12.61 -3.66
N ARG A 106 3.59 12.32 -3.65
CA ARG A 106 2.88 11.75 -4.82
C ARG A 106 3.00 12.59 -6.09
N ASP A 107 2.83 13.89 -5.95
CA ASP A 107 2.87 14.85 -7.06
C ASP A 107 3.99 15.90 -6.86
N ASP A 108 4.66 15.90 -5.72
CA ASP A 108 5.75 16.80 -5.35
C ASP A 108 6.82 16.07 -4.53
N THR A 109 7.85 15.60 -5.21
CA THR A 109 8.95 14.87 -4.58
C THR A 109 9.68 15.69 -3.51
N GLU A 110 9.81 17.02 -3.69
CA GLU A 110 10.50 17.88 -2.72
C GLU A 110 9.69 17.95 -1.41
N ALA A 111 8.36 18.08 -1.50
CA ALA A 111 7.50 18.04 -0.32
C ALA A 111 7.59 16.69 0.42
N GLY A 112 7.67 15.59 -0.33
CA GLY A 112 7.88 14.25 0.25
C GLY A 112 9.21 14.15 1.00
N LEU A 113 10.30 14.61 0.39
CA LEU A 113 11.63 14.61 1.01
C LEU A 113 11.73 15.52 2.23
N GLU A 114 11.02 16.65 2.25
CA GLU A 114 10.97 17.52 3.41
C GLU A 114 10.30 16.84 4.61
N ILE A 115 9.16 16.18 4.39
CA ILE A 115 8.49 15.38 5.42
C ILE A 115 9.39 14.23 5.91
N GLU A 116 10.04 13.52 4.99
CA GLU A 116 10.96 12.43 5.31
C GLU A 116 12.11 12.90 6.21
N ALA A 117 12.77 14.01 5.85
CA ALA A 117 13.88 14.55 6.63
C ALA A 117 13.46 14.97 8.04
N GLN A 118 12.30 15.63 8.17
CA GLN A 118 11.75 16.03 9.46
C GLN A 118 11.37 14.82 10.31
N ALA A 119 10.70 13.83 9.71
CA ALA A 119 10.29 12.60 10.37
C ALA A 119 11.49 11.77 10.83
N PHE A 120 12.51 11.63 9.97
CA PHE A 120 13.75 10.93 10.33
C PHE A 120 14.43 11.56 11.55
N GLY A 121 14.56 12.90 11.55
CA GLY A 121 15.12 13.63 12.69
C GLY A 121 14.32 13.46 13.99
N HIS A 122 12.98 13.33 13.89
CA HIS A 122 12.13 13.07 15.03
C HIS A 122 12.24 11.63 15.53
N LEU A 123 12.20 10.66 14.62
CA LEU A 123 12.19 9.23 14.94
C LEU A 123 13.47 8.75 15.60
N ILE A 124 14.65 9.31 15.27
CA ILE A 124 15.93 8.99 15.95
C ILE A 124 15.86 9.26 17.46
N GLY A 125 15.00 10.18 17.90
CA GLY A 125 14.83 10.53 19.32
C GLY A 125 13.81 9.67 20.06
N THR A 126 13.17 8.68 19.42
CA THR A 126 12.11 7.86 20.02
C THR A 126 12.67 6.65 20.79
N GLU A 127 11.88 6.13 21.72
CA GLU A 127 12.17 4.88 22.43
C GLU A 127 12.15 3.69 21.47
N ASP A 128 11.25 3.70 20.47
CA ASP A 128 11.17 2.68 19.42
C ASP A 128 12.48 2.59 18.60
N PHE A 129 13.12 3.73 18.29
CA PHE A 129 14.42 3.71 17.62
C PHE A 129 15.49 3.03 18.46
N LEU A 130 15.54 3.34 19.77
CA LEU A 130 16.51 2.73 20.70
C LEU A 130 16.24 1.23 20.87
N GLU A 131 14.98 0.83 20.94
CA GLU A 131 14.57 -0.57 20.97
C GLU A 131 15.06 -1.31 19.72
N GLY A 132 14.75 -0.78 18.52
CA GLY A 132 15.19 -1.36 17.25
C GLY A 132 16.71 -1.50 17.16
N VAL A 133 17.46 -0.46 17.55
CA VAL A 133 18.93 -0.49 17.56
C VAL A 133 19.44 -1.56 18.55
N SER A 134 18.84 -1.67 19.74
CA SER A 134 19.25 -2.64 20.76
C SER A 134 19.09 -4.09 20.29
N LYS A 135 18.06 -4.35 19.47
CA LYS A 135 17.74 -5.68 18.96
C LYS A 135 18.49 -6.07 17.69
N MET A 136 19.12 -5.11 16.98
CA MET A 136 19.93 -5.41 15.78
C MET A 136 21.08 -6.42 16.03
N GLN A 137 21.48 -6.62 17.28
CA GLN A 137 22.58 -7.52 17.65
C GLN A 137 22.10 -8.75 18.44
N SER A 138 20.80 -8.96 18.55
CA SER A 138 20.18 -10.10 19.22
C SER A 138 19.28 -10.87 18.24
N ASP A 139 18.91 -12.09 18.62
CA ASP A 139 17.92 -12.89 17.88
C ASP A 139 16.46 -12.61 18.35
N ASP A 140 16.28 -11.63 19.23
CA ASP A 140 14.96 -11.26 19.76
C ASP A 140 14.29 -10.21 18.86
N ASP A 141 12.99 -10.31 18.69
CA ASP A 141 12.20 -9.30 17.98
C ASP A 141 12.03 -8.02 18.83
N PRO A 142 12.04 -6.83 18.22
CA PRO A 142 11.78 -5.58 18.93
C PRO A 142 10.31 -5.44 19.31
N GLU A 143 10.04 -4.80 20.46
CA GLU A 143 8.68 -4.46 20.91
C GLU A 143 8.45 -2.95 20.76
N PHE A 144 7.76 -2.53 19.71
CA PHE A 144 7.49 -1.12 19.44
C PHE A 144 6.21 -0.64 20.12
N GLU A 145 6.27 0.50 20.82
CA GLU A 145 5.15 1.08 21.58
C GLU A 145 4.64 2.42 21.06
N GLY A 146 5.30 2.99 20.06
CA GLY A 146 4.94 4.31 19.50
C GLY A 146 5.39 5.49 20.37
N LYS A 147 6.54 5.39 21.01
CA LYS A 147 7.08 6.38 21.95
C LYS A 147 8.45 6.92 21.56
#